data_75222107b7aa614ecc2397c9e6bbe3b7
#
_entry.id   75222107b7aa614ecc2397c9e6bbe3b7
#
_cell.length_a   1.000
_cell.length_b   1.000
_cell.length_c   1.000
_cell.angle_alpha   90.00
_cell.angle_beta   90.00
_cell.angle_gamma   90.00
#
_symmetry.space_group_name_H-M   'P 1'
#
loop_
_entity.id
_entity.type
_entity.pdbx_description
1 polymer ?
#
loop_
_entity_poly.entity_id
_entity_poly.type
_entity_poly.pdbx_seq_one_letter_code
_entity_poly.pdbx_strand_id
1 'polypeptide(L)'
;VIQMLTAGIITFCLLWLLFYIKKYVPFGVHSLASKDADFQYLDFLAYLKDVFDGKNNIDYSFSKSIGGACIGVFSYYLSSPFNLLLLLFDKSQLVLFVHVIITLKLACAAATFAFYLNRRFEEWNDGSVKKQALIIFLAVSYAVSQYGIAQACNIMWLDGFYMLPLIMLGVYRVVNGGRPVMLSVSVALAVLFNWYMGGINCVFACFWFLFEFAYSRLYSGDTKAEKTVIKDFAGKLGRFIYSMLAGVLISGVLFLPTIGAMRYSVRGSLDFGSLLDMSFIGDVSSVIDGYSLGAQSQKGSVSLYRGCLALIGFIGIFIGKKHNVKQKILAFVTLVV
;
A
#
# COMPACT_ATOMS: atom_id res chain seq x y z
N VAL A 1 -6.42 16.54 -11.12
CA VAL A 1 -7.01 16.75 -9.78
C VAL A 1 -8.44 16.21 -9.75
N ILE A 2 -9.30 16.55 -10.73
CA ILE A 2 -10.72 16.14 -10.74
C ILE A 2 -10.86 14.62 -10.59
N GLN A 3 -10.17 13.80 -11.39
CA GLN A 3 -10.27 12.33 -11.34
C GLN A 3 -9.86 11.77 -9.96
N MET A 4 -8.88 12.38 -9.29
CA MET A 4 -8.46 11.98 -7.94
C MET A 4 -9.59 12.19 -6.93
N LEU A 5 -10.15 13.39 -6.91
CA LEU A 5 -11.25 13.74 -6.02
C LEU A 5 -12.48 12.89 -6.31
N THR A 6 -12.84 12.75 -7.59
CA THR A 6 -14.00 11.95 -8.01
C THR A 6 -13.84 10.48 -7.60
N ALA A 7 -12.68 9.86 -7.83
CA ALA A 7 -12.42 8.48 -7.42
C ALA A 7 -12.51 8.30 -5.90
N GLY A 8 -11.92 9.23 -5.13
CA GLY A 8 -12.01 9.23 -3.68
C GLY A 8 -13.45 9.38 -3.17
N ILE A 9 -14.20 10.35 -3.70
CA ILE A 9 -15.61 10.56 -3.33
C ILE A 9 -16.49 9.35 -3.68
N ILE A 10 -16.33 8.78 -4.88
CA ILE A 10 -17.08 7.60 -5.29
C ILE A 10 -16.76 6.43 -4.33
N THR A 11 -15.49 6.20 -4.01
CA THR A 11 -15.10 5.14 -3.08
C THR A 11 -15.70 5.36 -1.69
N PHE A 12 -15.64 6.59 -1.18
CA PHE A 12 -16.25 6.95 0.09
C PHE A 12 -17.75 6.67 0.10
N CYS A 13 -18.49 7.20 -0.88
CA CYS A 13 -19.93 7.02 -0.99
C CYS A 13 -20.33 5.54 -1.16
N LEU A 14 -19.57 4.79 -1.96
CA LEU A 14 -19.80 3.34 -2.17
C LEU A 14 -19.68 2.57 -0.87
N LEU A 15 -18.63 2.81 -0.07
CA LEU A 15 -18.42 2.13 1.20
C LEU A 15 -19.50 2.49 2.23
N TRP A 16 -19.89 3.76 2.31
CA TRP A 16 -20.98 4.19 3.21
C TRP A 16 -22.32 3.61 2.80
N LEU A 17 -22.59 3.52 1.50
CA LEU A 17 -23.79 2.83 0.99
C LEU A 17 -23.77 1.34 1.36
N LEU A 18 -22.62 0.67 1.23
CA LEU A 18 -22.46 -0.72 1.67
C LEU A 18 -22.65 -0.88 3.17
N PHE A 19 -22.13 0.05 4.00
CA PHE A 19 -22.37 0.04 5.44
C PHE A 19 -23.86 0.17 5.78
N TYR A 20 -24.56 1.06 5.08
CA TYR A 20 -25.99 1.21 5.24
C TYR A 20 -26.76 -0.09 4.90
N ILE A 21 -26.49 -0.66 3.72
CA ILE A 21 -27.17 -1.89 3.24
C ILE A 21 -26.86 -3.09 4.16
N LYS A 22 -25.61 -3.22 4.59
CA LYS A 22 -25.13 -4.37 5.39
C LYS A 22 -25.24 -4.13 6.89
N LYS A 23 -25.85 -3.03 7.33
CA LYS A 23 -26.07 -2.69 8.74
C LYS A 23 -24.77 -2.64 9.55
N TYR A 24 -23.69 -2.09 8.96
CA TYR A 24 -22.48 -1.74 9.70
C TYR A 24 -22.66 -0.40 10.43
N VAL A 25 -21.86 -0.18 11.48
CA VAL A 25 -21.80 1.09 12.19
C VAL A 25 -21.49 2.23 11.19
N PRO A 26 -22.20 3.40 11.28
CA PRO A 26 -23.21 3.80 12.27
C PRO A 26 -24.66 3.35 11.97
N PHE A 27 -24.92 2.60 10.91
CA PHE A 27 -26.25 2.25 10.44
C PHE A 27 -26.80 0.95 11.03
N GLY A 28 -26.04 0.26 11.88
CA GLY A 28 -26.44 -0.97 12.55
C GLY A 28 -25.38 -1.46 13.52
N VAL A 29 -25.42 -2.77 13.80
CA VAL A 29 -24.62 -3.42 14.86
C VAL A 29 -23.33 -4.11 14.36
N HIS A 30 -23.19 -4.28 13.04
CA HIS A 30 -21.99 -4.95 12.51
C HIS A 30 -20.78 -4.01 12.52
N SER A 31 -19.59 -4.58 12.78
CA SER A 31 -18.35 -3.82 12.83
C SER A 31 -17.27 -4.44 11.94
N LEU A 32 -16.46 -3.58 11.32
CA LEU A 32 -15.19 -3.95 10.68
C LEU A 32 -14.04 -4.05 11.70
N ALA A 33 -14.22 -3.48 12.90
CA ALA A 33 -13.32 -3.73 14.02
C ALA A 33 -13.51 -5.17 14.49
N SER A 34 -12.84 -6.11 13.84
CA SER A 34 -12.91 -7.54 14.10
C SER A 34 -11.50 -8.13 14.22
N LYS A 35 -11.36 -9.32 14.78
CA LYS A 35 -10.07 -9.97 15.04
C LYS A 35 -9.18 -9.07 15.92
N ASP A 36 -7.94 -8.85 15.51
CA ASP A 36 -6.97 -8.02 16.24
C ASP A 36 -7.46 -6.57 16.43
N ALA A 37 -8.34 -6.08 15.55
CA ALA A 37 -8.89 -4.74 15.71
C ALA A 37 -9.79 -4.63 16.95
N ASP A 38 -10.55 -5.65 17.28
CA ASP A 38 -11.41 -5.70 18.45
C ASP A 38 -10.60 -5.92 19.75
N PHE A 39 -9.66 -6.86 19.71
CA PHE A 39 -8.89 -7.25 20.91
C PHE A 39 -7.67 -6.36 21.21
N GLN A 40 -7.18 -5.58 20.25
CA GLN A 40 -5.91 -4.88 20.38
C GLN A 40 -5.95 -3.43 19.88
N TYR A 41 -6.46 -3.18 18.66
CA TYR A 41 -6.31 -1.86 18.05
C TYR A 41 -7.21 -0.81 18.68
N LEU A 42 -8.41 -1.19 19.14
CA LEU A 42 -9.31 -0.28 19.88
C LEU A 42 -8.65 0.19 21.17
N ASP A 43 -7.95 -0.71 21.89
CA ASP A 43 -7.23 -0.33 23.11
C ASP A 43 -6.07 0.61 22.83
N PHE A 44 -5.32 0.39 21.74
CA PHE A 44 -4.27 1.33 21.33
C PHE A 44 -4.80 2.69 20.93
N LEU A 45 -5.96 2.75 20.26
CA LEU A 45 -6.62 4.01 19.93
C LEU A 45 -7.16 4.70 21.19
N ALA A 46 -7.73 3.93 22.13
CA ALA A 46 -8.15 4.48 23.44
C ALA A 46 -6.97 5.08 24.20
N TYR A 47 -5.81 4.37 24.17
CA TYR A 47 -4.58 4.90 24.75
C TYR A 47 -4.09 6.17 24.06
N LEU A 48 -4.11 6.21 22.72
CA LEU A 48 -3.73 7.41 21.95
C LEU A 48 -4.66 8.58 22.27
N LYS A 49 -5.95 8.33 22.48
CA LYS A 49 -6.90 9.37 22.93
C LYS A 49 -6.51 9.92 24.29
N ASP A 50 -6.08 9.07 25.24
CA ASP A 50 -5.56 9.52 26.54
C ASP A 50 -4.27 10.35 26.40
N VAL A 51 -3.42 10.02 25.46
CA VAL A 51 -2.23 10.85 25.16
C VAL A 51 -2.65 12.22 24.65
N PHE A 52 -3.61 12.29 23.73
CA PHE A 52 -4.14 13.57 23.22
C PHE A 52 -4.83 14.39 24.31
N ASP A 53 -5.49 13.74 25.26
CA ASP A 53 -6.13 14.39 26.40
C ASP A 53 -5.15 14.75 27.53
N GLY A 54 -3.84 14.50 27.35
CA GLY A 54 -2.80 14.78 28.34
C GLY A 54 -2.80 13.85 29.56
N LYS A 55 -3.48 12.71 29.49
CA LYS A 55 -3.61 11.74 30.60
C LYS A 55 -2.52 10.66 30.58
N ASN A 56 -1.90 10.43 29.43
CA ASN A 56 -0.86 9.42 29.22
C ASN A 56 0.32 9.97 28.41
N ASN A 57 1.46 9.24 28.43
CA ASN A 57 2.66 9.59 27.69
C ASN A 57 2.83 8.68 26.46
N ILE A 58 3.33 9.24 25.37
CA ILE A 58 3.61 8.50 24.13
C ILE A 58 4.87 7.61 24.23
N ASP A 59 5.82 7.95 25.13
CA ASP A 59 7.10 7.30 25.20
C ASP A 59 7.08 6.01 26.01
N TYR A 60 6.38 6.03 27.15
CA TYR A 60 6.36 4.94 28.11
C TYR A 60 4.97 4.76 28.74
N SER A 61 4.55 3.51 28.92
CA SER A 61 3.29 3.19 29.58
C SER A 61 3.45 2.07 30.59
N PHE A 62 2.87 2.26 31.78
CA PHE A 62 2.72 1.21 32.78
C PHE A 62 1.59 0.22 32.41
N SER A 63 0.67 0.58 31.51
CA SER A 63 -0.39 -0.33 31.02
C SER A 63 0.15 -1.38 30.04
N LYS A 64 1.40 -1.27 29.60
CA LYS A 64 2.05 -2.26 28.76
C LYS A 64 2.74 -3.30 29.64
N SER A 65 2.03 -4.37 29.99
CA SER A 65 2.51 -5.41 30.91
C SER A 65 2.91 -4.82 32.27
N ILE A 66 4.18 -4.93 32.67
CA ILE A 66 4.74 -4.33 33.89
C ILE A 66 5.36 -2.94 33.66
N GLY A 67 5.12 -2.37 32.49
CA GLY A 67 5.69 -1.12 32.01
C GLY A 67 6.68 -1.32 30.86
N GLY A 68 6.64 -0.43 29.87
CA GLY A 68 7.54 -0.50 28.73
C GLY A 68 7.42 0.66 27.76
N ALA A 69 8.45 0.79 26.90
CA ALA A 69 8.48 1.80 25.85
C ALA A 69 7.36 1.57 24.83
N CYS A 70 6.62 2.62 24.51
CA CYS A 70 5.49 2.59 23.59
C CYS A 70 5.86 2.94 22.15
N ILE A 71 7.10 3.38 21.90
CA ILE A 71 7.53 3.83 20.57
C ILE A 71 7.31 2.78 19.47
N GLY A 72 7.52 1.49 19.76
CA GLY A 72 7.27 0.40 18.81
C GLY A 72 5.79 0.22 18.48
N VAL A 73 4.90 0.39 19.48
CA VAL A 73 3.43 0.37 19.28
C VAL A 73 3.01 1.60 18.49
N PHE A 74 3.51 2.78 18.86
CA PHE A 74 3.20 4.02 18.16
C PHE A 74 3.59 3.95 16.68
N SER A 75 4.83 3.58 16.38
CA SER A 75 5.34 3.55 15.00
C SER A 75 4.72 2.49 14.10
N TYR A 76 4.15 1.43 14.69
CA TYR A 76 3.48 0.38 13.93
C TYR A 76 1.97 0.62 13.80
N TYR A 77 1.29 1.01 14.88
CA TYR A 77 -0.18 1.09 14.92
C TYR A 77 -0.73 2.50 14.84
N LEU A 78 -0.01 3.51 15.35
CA LEU A 78 -0.59 4.80 15.70
C LEU A 78 -0.02 6.00 14.93
N SER A 79 1.08 5.84 14.20
CA SER A 79 1.76 6.94 13.49
C SER A 79 1.05 7.43 12.22
N SER A 80 -0.08 6.83 11.86
CA SER A 80 -0.89 7.25 10.72
C SER A 80 -1.43 8.68 10.91
N PRO A 81 -1.35 9.56 9.88
CA PRO A 81 -1.89 10.92 9.97
C PRO A 81 -3.41 10.93 10.15
N PHE A 82 -4.11 9.89 9.72
CA PHE A 82 -5.55 9.76 9.93
C PHE A 82 -5.92 9.61 11.41
N ASN A 83 -4.99 9.15 12.26
CA ASN A 83 -5.24 9.03 13.70
C ASN A 83 -5.34 10.40 14.40
N LEU A 84 -4.90 11.50 13.77
CA LEU A 84 -5.16 12.86 14.27
C LEU A 84 -6.67 13.19 14.30
N LEU A 85 -7.47 12.54 13.47
CA LEU A 85 -8.93 12.71 13.50
C LEU A 85 -9.54 12.20 14.81
N LEU A 86 -8.83 11.37 15.58
CA LEU A 86 -9.27 10.91 16.90
C LEU A 86 -9.51 12.06 17.89
N LEU A 87 -8.91 13.23 17.65
CA LEU A 87 -9.18 14.44 18.41
C LEU A 87 -10.67 14.85 18.37
N LEU A 88 -11.38 14.47 17.31
CA LEU A 88 -12.80 14.79 17.07
C LEU A 88 -13.76 13.74 17.64
N PHE A 89 -13.26 12.65 18.24
CA PHE A 89 -14.06 11.53 18.71
C PHE A 89 -13.83 11.27 20.19
N ASP A 90 -14.87 10.81 20.87
CA ASP A 90 -14.77 10.31 22.24
C ASP A 90 -14.42 8.81 22.25
N LYS A 91 -13.95 8.31 23.39
CA LYS A 91 -13.63 6.87 23.56
C LYS A 91 -14.82 5.95 23.30
N SER A 92 -16.04 6.39 23.58
CA SER A 92 -17.28 5.64 23.29
C SER A 92 -17.54 5.48 21.78
N GLN A 93 -16.88 6.29 20.95
CA GLN A 93 -17.07 6.35 19.51
C GLN A 93 -15.93 5.67 18.73
N LEU A 94 -15.02 4.93 19.37
CA LEU A 94 -13.85 4.33 18.73
C LEU A 94 -14.23 3.37 17.60
N VAL A 95 -15.32 2.60 17.74
CA VAL A 95 -15.79 1.73 16.66
C VAL A 95 -16.24 2.55 15.45
N LEU A 96 -16.96 3.65 15.66
CA LEU A 96 -17.32 4.57 14.58
C LEU A 96 -16.07 5.20 13.95
N PHE A 97 -15.12 5.65 14.77
CA PHE A 97 -13.84 6.18 14.31
C PHE A 97 -13.12 5.21 13.37
N VAL A 98 -13.04 3.91 13.72
CA VAL A 98 -12.43 2.86 12.89
C VAL A 98 -13.11 2.80 11.51
N HIS A 99 -14.46 2.83 11.44
CA HIS A 99 -15.18 2.81 10.16
C HIS A 99 -14.90 4.07 9.31
N VAL A 100 -14.82 5.23 9.95
CA VAL A 100 -14.49 6.50 9.28
C VAL A 100 -13.08 6.45 8.70
N ILE A 101 -12.07 6.04 9.48
CA ILE A 101 -10.68 6.03 8.98
C ILE A 101 -10.45 4.95 7.92
N ILE A 102 -11.07 3.78 8.02
CA ILE A 102 -11.03 2.76 6.96
C ILE A 102 -11.54 3.35 5.65
N THR A 103 -12.71 4.00 5.70
CA THR A 103 -13.32 4.61 4.51
C THR A 103 -12.45 5.70 3.92
N LEU A 104 -11.89 6.58 4.76
CA LEU A 104 -11.00 7.67 4.32
C LEU A 104 -9.70 7.14 3.72
N LYS A 105 -9.07 6.12 4.33
CA LYS A 105 -7.85 5.50 3.80
C LYS A 105 -8.09 4.83 2.46
N LEU A 106 -9.20 4.10 2.29
CA LEU A 106 -9.57 3.51 1.01
C LEU A 106 -9.91 4.56 -0.04
N ALA A 107 -10.62 5.64 0.32
CA ALA A 107 -10.84 6.78 -0.57
C ALA A 107 -9.52 7.45 -0.97
N CYS A 108 -8.57 7.59 -0.04
CA CYS A 108 -7.21 8.08 -0.32
C CYS A 108 -6.46 7.12 -1.28
N ALA A 109 -6.61 5.80 -1.12
CA ALA A 109 -6.02 4.81 -2.03
C ALA A 109 -6.55 4.97 -3.46
N ALA A 110 -7.87 5.17 -3.63
CA ALA A 110 -8.44 5.49 -4.94
C ALA A 110 -7.87 6.79 -5.51
N ALA A 111 -7.77 7.84 -4.70
CA ALA A 111 -7.25 9.13 -5.13
C ALA A 111 -5.78 9.05 -5.55
N THR A 112 -4.92 8.38 -4.77
CA THR A 112 -3.49 8.23 -5.08
C THR A 112 -3.27 7.35 -6.30
N PHE A 113 -4.07 6.30 -6.49
CA PHE A 113 -3.99 5.46 -7.68
C PHE A 113 -4.48 6.19 -8.94
N ALA A 114 -5.56 7.00 -8.85
CA ALA A 114 -5.98 7.88 -9.93
C ALA A 114 -4.88 8.89 -10.30
N PHE A 115 -4.17 9.43 -9.29
CA PHE A 115 -3.03 10.32 -9.52
C PHE A 115 -1.90 9.60 -10.25
N TYR A 116 -1.54 8.39 -9.80
CA TYR A 116 -0.56 7.55 -10.47
C TYR A 116 -0.92 7.31 -11.93
N LEU A 117 -2.15 6.84 -12.21
CA LEU A 117 -2.60 6.57 -13.57
C LEU A 117 -2.56 7.80 -14.46
N ASN A 118 -3.03 8.95 -13.97
CA ASN A 118 -3.01 10.20 -14.73
C ASN A 118 -1.59 10.64 -15.10
N ARG A 119 -0.62 10.47 -14.19
CA ARG A 119 0.77 10.88 -14.43
C ARG A 119 1.57 9.86 -15.20
N ARG A 120 1.28 8.58 -15.00
CA ARG A 120 1.99 7.48 -15.69
C ARG A 120 1.56 7.37 -17.15
N PHE A 121 0.31 7.68 -17.44
CA PHE A 121 -0.30 7.57 -18.76
C PHE A 121 -0.76 8.93 -19.30
N GLU A 122 -0.02 10.00 -19.01
CA GLU A 122 -0.37 11.36 -19.40
C GLU A 122 -0.49 11.51 -20.92
N GLU A 123 0.42 10.90 -21.69
CA GLU A 123 0.41 10.91 -23.16
C GLU A 123 -0.83 10.18 -23.76
N TRP A 124 -1.32 9.15 -23.06
CA TRP A 124 -2.52 8.42 -23.48
C TRP A 124 -3.80 9.18 -23.11
N ASN A 125 -3.78 9.99 -22.06
CA ASN A 125 -4.95 10.70 -21.55
C ASN A 125 -5.17 12.03 -22.32
N ASP A 126 -5.89 11.95 -23.45
CA ASP A 126 -6.27 13.10 -24.26
C ASP A 126 -7.40 13.97 -23.68
N GLY A 127 -7.80 13.70 -22.43
CA GLY A 127 -8.90 14.41 -21.78
C GLY A 127 -10.29 13.92 -22.16
N SER A 128 -10.43 12.91 -23.02
CA SER A 128 -11.73 12.37 -23.39
C SER A 128 -12.46 11.77 -22.17
N VAL A 129 -13.79 11.93 -22.11
CA VAL A 129 -14.63 11.44 -21.02
C VAL A 129 -14.44 9.94 -20.78
N LYS A 130 -14.31 9.14 -21.86
CA LYS A 130 -14.11 7.69 -21.77
C LYS A 130 -12.81 7.33 -21.04
N LYS A 131 -11.71 8.00 -21.33
CA LYS A 131 -10.42 7.74 -20.69
C LYS A 131 -10.41 8.21 -19.25
N GLN A 132 -11.01 9.37 -18.96
CA GLN A 132 -11.18 9.84 -17.59
C GLN A 132 -12.04 8.90 -16.77
N ALA A 133 -13.17 8.43 -17.31
CA ALA A 133 -14.02 7.44 -16.66
C ALA A 133 -13.29 6.11 -16.39
N LEU A 134 -12.45 5.65 -17.33
CA LEU A 134 -11.63 4.44 -17.15
C LEU A 134 -10.62 4.62 -16.01
N ILE A 135 -9.95 5.77 -15.92
CA ILE A 135 -9.02 6.07 -14.82
C ILE A 135 -9.75 6.01 -13.47
N ILE A 136 -10.92 6.67 -13.37
CA ILE A 136 -11.73 6.67 -12.14
C ILE A 136 -12.15 5.24 -11.79
N PHE A 137 -12.65 4.48 -12.77
CA PHE A 137 -13.11 3.12 -12.57
C PHE A 137 -11.98 2.19 -12.09
N LEU A 138 -10.79 2.26 -12.70
CA LEU A 138 -9.62 1.50 -12.27
C LEU A 138 -9.16 1.91 -10.86
N ALA A 139 -9.22 3.19 -10.54
CA ALA A 139 -8.83 3.71 -9.24
C ALA A 139 -9.78 3.26 -8.12
N VAL A 140 -11.08 3.30 -8.35
CA VAL A 140 -12.07 2.75 -7.42
C VAL A 140 -11.87 1.24 -7.27
N SER A 141 -11.64 0.52 -8.39
CA SER A 141 -11.39 -0.93 -8.36
C SER A 141 -10.14 -1.30 -7.57
N TYR A 142 -9.08 -0.48 -7.62
CA TYR A 142 -7.90 -0.64 -6.77
C TYR A 142 -8.27 -0.57 -5.29
N ALA A 143 -8.95 0.49 -4.88
CA ALA A 143 -9.30 0.73 -3.48
C ALA A 143 -10.21 -0.37 -2.89
N VAL A 144 -11.18 -0.88 -3.67
CA VAL A 144 -12.09 -1.96 -3.27
C VAL A 144 -11.62 -3.34 -3.74
N SER A 145 -10.32 -3.47 -4.06
CA SER A 145 -9.73 -4.77 -4.39
C SER A 145 -9.82 -5.75 -3.22
N GLN A 146 -9.56 -7.03 -3.51
CA GLN A 146 -9.52 -8.08 -2.48
C GLN A 146 -8.64 -7.69 -1.30
N TYR A 147 -7.45 -7.11 -1.56
CA TYR A 147 -6.56 -6.65 -0.49
C TYR A 147 -7.21 -5.52 0.33
N GLY A 148 -7.73 -4.48 -0.33
CA GLY A 148 -8.32 -3.33 0.36
C GLY A 148 -9.48 -3.72 1.29
N ILE A 149 -10.33 -4.66 0.86
CA ILE A 149 -11.49 -5.10 1.64
C ILE A 149 -11.12 -6.17 2.67
N ALA A 150 -10.33 -7.18 2.29
CA ALA A 150 -9.97 -8.27 3.20
C ALA A 150 -9.07 -7.81 4.35
N GLN A 151 -8.22 -6.80 4.10
CA GLN A 151 -7.32 -6.23 5.10
C GLN A 151 -7.87 -4.96 5.77
N ALA A 152 -9.13 -4.61 5.53
CA ALA A 152 -9.74 -3.41 6.14
C ALA A 152 -9.69 -3.41 7.67
N CYS A 153 -9.79 -4.59 8.31
CA CYS A 153 -9.64 -4.72 9.76
C CYS A 153 -8.22 -4.39 10.25
N ASN A 154 -7.19 -4.54 9.41
CA ASN A 154 -5.81 -4.16 9.70
C ASN A 154 -5.59 -2.68 9.31
N ILE A 155 -6.22 -1.78 10.03
CA ILE A 155 -6.32 -0.35 9.68
C ILE A 155 -4.97 0.33 9.41
N MET A 156 -3.89 -0.10 10.10
CA MET A 156 -2.54 0.42 9.91
C MET A 156 -1.89 -0.05 8.61
N TRP A 157 -2.32 -1.18 8.04
CA TRP A 157 -1.77 -1.65 6.76
C TRP A 157 -2.29 -0.85 5.57
N LEU A 158 -3.46 -0.22 5.72
CA LEU A 158 -4.02 0.65 4.68
C LEU A 158 -3.16 1.90 4.42
N ASP A 159 -2.29 2.29 5.37
CA ASP A 159 -1.33 3.37 5.14
C ASP A 159 -0.32 3.01 4.05
N GLY A 160 0.23 1.81 4.06
CA GLY A 160 1.06 1.31 2.97
C GLY A 160 0.30 1.18 1.66
N PHE A 161 -0.97 0.81 1.72
CA PHE A 161 -1.81 0.61 0.54
C PHE A 161 -2.06 1.91 -0.25
N TYR A 162 -2.40 3.04 0.41
CA TYR A 162 -2.55 4.30 -0.32
C TYR A 162 -1.21 4.98 -0.64
N MET A 163 -0.10 4.64 0.03
CA MET A 163 1.24 5.15 -0.28
C MET A 163 1.90 4.44 -1.46
N LEU A 164 1.54 3.18 -1.74
CA LEU A 164 2.13 2.39 -2.81
C LEU A 164 2.05 3.06 -4.20
N PRO A 165 0.90 3.60 -4.65
CA PRO A 165 0.82 4.28 -5.95
C PRO A 165 1.76 5.49 -6.08
N LEU A 166 2.02 6.20 -4.97
CA LEU A 166 2.94 7.33 -4.95
C LEU A 166 4.40 6.89 -5.08
N ILE A 167 4.75 5.77 -4.45
CA ILE A 167 6.08 5.13 -4.60
C ILE A 167 6.25 4.66 -6.03
N MET A 168 5.26 3.96 -6.62
CA MET A 168 5.28 3.52 -8.02
C MET A 168 5.49 4.70 -8.97
N LEU A 169 4.81 5.82 -8.76
CA LEU A 169 5.00 7.03 -9.55
C LEU A 169 6.39 7.64 -9.36
N GLY A 170 6.93 7.59 -8.14
CA GLY A 170 8.29 8.02 -7.84
C GLY A 170 9.32 7.20 -8.61
N VAL A 171 9.18 5.87 -8.63
CA VAL A 171 10.02 4.95 -9.42
C VAL A 171 9.92 5.25 -10.91
N TYR A 172 8.71 5.38 -11.45
CA TYR A 172 8.47 5.76 -12.84
C TYR A 172 9.23 7.05 -13.21
N ARG A 173 9.16 8.08 -12.36
CA ARG A 173 9.87 9.35 -12.60
C ARG A 173 11.39 9.17 -12.60
N VAL A 174 11.95 8.39 -11.68
CA VAL A 174 13.39 8.13 -11.62
C VAL A 174 13.86 7.42 -12.88
N VAL A 175 13.12 6.40 -13.34
CA VAL A 175 13.45 5.66 -14.57
C VAL A 175 13.38 6.54 -15.83
N ASN A 176 12.42 7.48 -15.87
CA ASN A 176 12.21 8.37 -17.03
C ASN A 176 12.92 9.72 -16.90
N GLY A 177 13.96 9.82 -16.07
CA GLY A 177 14.82 11.00 -15.98
C GLY A 177 14.28 12.16 -15.12
N GLY A 178 13.10 11.98 -14.48
CA GLY A 178 12.49 12.96 -13.61
C GLY A 178 13.24 13.14 -12.27
N ARG A 179 12.78 14.08 -11.43
CA ARG A 179 13.39 14.37 -10.12
C ARG A 179 13.15 13.24 -9.12
N PRO A 180 14.17 12.83 -8.36
CA PRO A 180 14.08 11.72 -7.41
C PRO A 180 13.28 12.06 -6.13
N VAL A 181 13.03 13.34 -5.87
CA VAL A 181 12.41 13.85 -4.62
C VAL A 181 11.08 13.16 -4.31
N MET A 182 10.26 12.91 -5.35
CA MET A 182 8.96 12.26 -5.14
C MET A 182 9.11 10.86 -4.54
N LEU A 183 10.09 10.07 -5.03
CA LEU A 183 10.34 8.74 -4.50
C LEU A 183 10.81 8.83 -3.04
N SER A 184 11.77 9.71 -2.75
CA SER A 184 12.31 9.90 -1.39
C SER A 184 11.22 10.32 -0.40
N VAL A 185 10.37 11.28 -0.76
CA VAL A 185 9.28 11.75 0.09
C VAL A 185 8.22 10.66 0.29
N SER A 186 7.84 9.96 -0.78
CA SER A 186 6.84 8.89 -0.69
C SER A 186 7.32 7.73 0.18
N VAL A 187 8.60 7.34 0.08
CA VAL A 187 9.21 6.32 0.94
C VAL A 187 9.28 6.80 2.39
N ALA A 188 9.73 8.04 2.62
CA ALA A 188 9.79 8.61 3.96
C ALA A 188 8.42 8.58 4.67
N LEU A 189 7.39 9.06 3.98
CA LEU A 189 6.02 9.08 4.50
C LEU A 189 5.47 7.66 4.71
N ALA A 190 5.72 6.74 3.78
CA ALA A 190 5.27 5.35 3.92
C ALA A 190 5.86 4.68 5.17
N VAL A 191 7.17 4.87 5.42
CA VAL A 191 7.86 4.33 6.59
C VAL A 191 7.42 5.03 7.88
N LEU A 192 7.21 6.36 7.85
CA LEU A 192 6.71 7.12 9.00
C LEU A 192 5.30 6.70 9.41
N PHE A 193 4.40 6.47 8.44
CA PHE A 193 3.00 6.14 8.72
C PHE A 193 2.83 4.69 9.18
N ASN A 194 3.61 3.77 8.64
CA ASN A 194 3.73 2.39 9.09
C ASN A 194 5.04 1.79 8.57
N TRP A 195 6.03 1.61 9.42
CA TRP A 195 7.36 1.14 9.01
C TRP A 195 7.32 -0.27 8.38
N TYR A 196 6.42 -1.15 8.84
CA TYR A 196 6.32 -2.52 8.33
C TYR A 196 5.81 -2.53 6.87
N MET A 197 4.68 -1.89 6.61
CA MET A 197 4.16 -1.77 5.24
C MET A 197 5.03 -0.88 4.37
N GLY A 198 5.66 0.14 4.94
CA GLY A 198 6.68 0.94 4.26
C GLY A 198 7.85 0.09 3.80
N GLY A 199 8.33 -0.84 4.63
CA GLY A 199 9.37 -1.81 4.29
C GLY A 199 8.94 -2.75 3.15
N ILE A 200 7.73 -3.32 3.21
CA ILE A 200 7.16 -4.15 2.13
C ILE A 200 7.08 -3.35 0.83
N ASN A 201 6.61 -2.11 0.88
CA ASN A 201 6.54 -1.23 -0.29
C ASN A 201 7.94 -0.93 -0.87
N CYS A 202 8.98 -0.83 -0.02
CA CYS A 202 10.37 -0.66 -0.47
C CYS A 202 10.86 -1.89 -1.23
N VAL A 203 10.57 -3.10 -0.75
CA VAL A 203 10.89 -4.34 -1.47
C VAL A 203 10.16 -4.40 -2.80
N PHE A 204 8.85 -4.11 -2.81
CA PHE A 204 8.07 -4.04 -4.04
C PHE A 204 8.62 -3.00 -5.02
N ALA A 205 9.08 -1.84 -4.54
CA ALA A 205 9.66 -0.79 -5.37
C ALA A 205 10.91 -1.27 -6.14
N CYS A 206 11.70 -2.21 -5.60
CA CYS A 206 12.83 -2.81 -6.31
C CYS A 206 12.36 -3.62 -7.53
N PHE A 207 11.33 -4.45 -7.37
CA PHE A 207 10.74 -5.19 -8.50
C PHE A 207 10.08 -4.23 -9.50
N TRP A 208 9.39 -3.20 -9.00
CA TRP A 208 8.76 -2.19 -9.84
C TRP A 208 9.77 -1.36 -10.64
N PHE A 209 10.95 -1.09 -10.08
CA PHE A 209 12.05 -0.44 -10.80
C PHE A 209 12.51 -1.28 -12.00
N LEU A 210 12.72 -2.59 -11.80
CA LEU A 210 13.10 -3.50 -12.88
C LEU A 210 12.02 -3.56 -13.97
N PHE A 211 10.75 -3.63 -13.56
CA PHE A 211 9.62 -3.60 -14.48
C PHE A 211 9.59 -2.30 -15.30
N GLU A 212 9.64 -1.13 -14.65
CA GLU A 212 9.59 0.16 -15.35
C GLU A 212 10.79 0.36 -16.28
N PHE A 213 11.97 -0.10 -15.86
CA PHE A 213 13.14 -0.06 -16.72
C PHE A 213 12.97 -0.95 -17.97
N ALA A 214 12.53 -2.19 -17.79
CA ALA A 214 12.27 -3.11 -18.90
C ALA A 214 11.13 -2.56 -19.81
N TYR A 215 10.05 -2.05 -19.21
CA TYR A 215 8.94 -1.45 -19.93
C TYR A 215 9.42 -0.27 -20.78
N SER A 216 10.17 0.66 -20.20
CA SER A 216 10.67 1.83 -20.93
C SER A 216 11.52 1.43 -22.13
N ARG A 217 12.31 0.36 -22.02
CA ARG A 217 13.14 -0.16 -23.12
C ARG A 217 12.34 -0.84 -24.21
N LEU A 218 11.31 -1.62 -23.84
CA LEU A 218 10.51 -2.37 -24.81
C LEU A 218 9.51 -1.51 -25.59
N TYR A 219 9.10 -0.39 -25.00
CA TYR A 219 8.08 0.48 -25.62
C TYR A 219 8.66 1.76 -26.24
N SER A 220 9.88 2.20 -25.86
CA SER A 220 10.52 3.38 -26.47
C SER A 220 11.16 3.11 -27.83
N GLY A 221 11.23 1.85 -28.27
CA GLY A 221 11.89 1.48 -29.53
C GLY A 221 13.40 1.82 -29.59
N ASP A 222 14.02 2.05 -28.44
CA ASP A 222 15.39 2.55 -28.32
C ASP A 222 16.40 1.41 -28.61
N THR A 223 17.09 1.49 -29.75
CA THR A 223 18.07 0.50 -30.25
C THR A 223 19.51 0.84 -29.82
N LYS A 224 19.71 1.48 -28.67
CA LYS A 224 21.04 1.82 -28.18
C LYS A 224 21.96 0.62 -28.06
N ALA A 225 23.26 0.82 -28.32
CA ALA A 225 24.27 -0.19 -28.13
C ALA A 225 24.29 -0.73 -26.68
N GLU A 226 24.61 -2.00 -26.49
CA GLU A 226 24.58 -2.71 -25.21
C GLU A 226 25.34 -1.99 -24.08
N LYS A 227 26.54 -1.46 -24.36
CA LYS A 227 27.35 -0.67 -23.41
C LYS A 227 26.63 0.58 -22.91
N THR A 228 25.84 1.22 -23.77
CA THR A 228 25.05 2.40 -23.43
C THR A 228 23.86 2.02 -22.54
N VAL A 229 23.28 0.85 -22.73
CA VAL A 229 22.19 0.32 -21.90
C VAL A 229 22.66 0.05 -20.47
N ILE A 230 23.82 -0.57 -20.31
CA ILE A 230 24.40 -0.86 -18.98
C ILE A 230 24.68 0.45 -18.23
N LYS A 231 25.26 1.44 -18.91
CA LYS A 231 25.53 2.76 -18.30
C LYS A 231 24.24 3.49 -17.90
N ASP A 232 23.21 3.44 -18.74
CA ASP A 232 21.88 4.02 -18.44
C ASP A 232 21.23 3.32 -17.25
N PHE A 233 21.26 1.98 -17.23
CA PHE A 233 20.76 1.20 -16.10
C PHE A 233 21.47 1.55 -14.79
N ALA A 234 22.82 1.56 -14.80
CA ALA A 234 23.60 1.88 -13.62
C ALA A 234 23.32 3.29 -13.09
N GLY A 235 23.19 4.28 -13.99
CA GLY A 235 22.84 5.65 -13.61
C GLY A 235 21.45 5.76 -12.99
N LYS A 236 20.44 5.09 -13.56
CA LYS A 236 19.07 5.09 -13.04
C LYS A 236 18.98 4.30 -11.71
N LEU A 237 19.72 3.17 -11.62
CA LEU A 237 19.80 2.39 -10.39
C LEU A 237 20.44 3.18 -9.26
N GLY A 238 21.54 3.90 -9.53
CA GLY A 238 22.18 4.77 -8.53
C GLY A 238 21.22 5.86 -8.01
N ARG A 239 20.44 6.50 -8.90
CA ARG A 239 19.40 7.48 -8.52
C ARG A 239 18.27 6.84 -7.72
N PHE A 240 17.84 5.62 -8.09
CA PHE A 240 16.83 4.86 -7.36
C PHE A 240 17.32 4.55 -5.94
N ILE A 241 18.51 3.94 -5.79
CA ILE A 241 19.10 3.60 -4.49
C ILE A 241 19.24 4.86 -3.61
N TYR A 242 19.81 5.93 -4.18
CA TYR A 242 19.90 7.21 -3.47
C TYR A 242 18.55 7.69 -2.95
N SER A 243 17.51 7.65 -3.79
CA SER A 243 16.17 8.10 -3.41
C SER A 243 15.56 7.25 -2.30
N MET A 244 15.73 5.92 -2.38
CA MET A 244 15.24 4.99 -1.38
C MET A 244 15.93 5.22 -0.02
N LEU A 245 17.28 5.31 -0.05
CA LEU A 245 18.06 5.58 1.17
C LEU A 245 17.73 6.94 1.78
N ALA A 246 17.61 7.99 0.96
CA ALA A 246 17.21 9.32 1.44
C ALA A 246 15.84 9.28 2.11
N GLY A 247 14.87 8.54 1.52
CA GLY A 247 13.54 8.37 2.11
C GLY A 247 13.59 7.68 3.48
N VAL A 248 14.31 6.57 3.58
CA VAL A 248 14.49 5.84 4.84
C VAL A 248 15.23 6.69 5.89
N LEU A 249 16.27 7.44 5.49
CA LEU A 249 16.99 8.33 6.40
C LEU A 249 16.11 9.46 6.93
N ILE A 250 15.25 10.06 6.11
CA ILE A 250 14.28 11.08 6.55
C ILE A 250 13.30 10.49 7.57
N SER A 251 12.87 9.24 7.40
CA SER A 251 12.00 8.56 8.38
C SER A 251 12.74 8.16 9.66
N GLY A 252 14.05 8.30 9.71
CA GLY A 252 14.91 7.88 10.82
C GLY A 252 14.51 8.49 12.17
N VAL A 253 13.87 9.64 12.17
CA VAL A 253 13.37 10.29 13.40
C VAL A 253 12.44 9.38 14.22
N LEU A 254 11.64 8.55 13.56
CA LEU A 254 10.75 7.57 14.20
C LEU A 254 11.29 6.14 14.05
N PHE A 255 11.88 5.83 12.90
CA PHE A 255 12.29 4.47 12.56
C PHE A 255 13.50 4.00 13.40
N LEU A 256 14.51 4.87 13.67
CA LEU A 256 15.68 4.49 14.47
C LEU A 256 15.33 4.17 15.94
N PRO A 257 14.54 4.99 16.66
CA PRO A 257 14.07 4.62 17.99
C PRO A 257 13.25 3.33 18.00
N THR A 258 12.47 3.08 16.95
CA THR A 258 11.70 1.84 16.79
C THR A 258 12.60 0.63 16.69
N ILE A 259 13.65 0.65 15.84
CA ILE A 259 14.65 -0.42 15.76
C ILE A 259 15.33 -0.64 17.11
N GLY A 260 15.69 0.45 17.80
CA GLY A 260 16.25 0.38 19.14
C GLY A 260 15.35 -0.38 20.13
N ALA A 261 14.06 -0.03 20.16
CA ALA A 261 13.08 -0.69 21.01
C ALA A 261 12.84 -2.17 20.64
N MET A 262 12.91 -2.50 19.36
CA MET A 262 12.71 -3.88 18.88
C MET A 262 13.87 -4.81 19.23
N ARG A 263 15.11 -4.32 19.32
CA ARG A 263 16.29 -5.13 19.69
C ARG A 263 16.15 -5.81 21.06
N TYR A 264 15.40 -5.21 21.96
CA TYR A 264 15.14 -5.73 23.30
C TYR A 264 13.85 -6.55 23.38
N SER A 265 13.16 -6.76 22.26
CA SER A 265 11.96 -7.61 22.19
C SER A 265 12.35 -9.07 21.99
N VAL A 266 11.58 -9.99 22.56
CA VAL A 266 11.77 -11.46 22.42
C VAL A 266 11.73 -11.92 20.94
N ARG A 267 11.13 -11.13 20.04
CA ARG A 267 11.07 -11.39 18.59
C ARG A 267 12.16 -10.69 17.79
N GLY A 268 13.14 -10.08 18.44
CA GLY A 268 14.14 -9.21 17.83
C GLY A 268 15.32 -9.89 17.13
N SER A 269 15.38 -11.21 17.02
CA SER A 269 16.38 -11.89 16.19
C SER A 269 15.91 -11.88 14.73
N LEU A 270 16.58 -11.08 13.90
CA LEU A 270 16.44 -11.17 12.45
C LEU A 270 17.12 -12.48 11.98
N ASP A 271 16.32 -13.50 11.77
CA ASP A 271 16.78 -14.70 11.08
C ASP A 271 16.60 -14.48 9.56
N PHE A 272 17.70 -14.13 8.91
CA PHE A 272 17.71 -13.96 7.45
C PHE A 272 17.41 -15.28 6.70
N GLY A 273 17.61 -16.44 7.33
CA GLY A 273 17.25 -17.73 6.76
C GLY A 273 15.74 -17.87 6.58
N SER A 274 14.96 -17.38 7.54
CA SER A 274 13.49 -17.40 7.47
C SER A 274 12.90 -16.49 6.37
N LEU A 275 13.63 -15.47 5.90
CA LEU A 275 13.21 -14.62 4.79
C LEU A 275 13.24 -15.35 3.43
N LEU A 276 14.05 -16.39 3.33
CA LEU A 276 14.18 -17.22 2.13
C LEU A 276 13.31 -18.49 2.20
N ASP A 277 12.67 -18.73 3.33
CA ASP A 277 11.74 -19.85 3.50
C ASP A 277 10.43 -19.56 2.76
N MET A 278 10.29 -20.20 1.59
CA MET A 278 9.10 -20.10 0.74
C MET A 278 8.04 -21.15 1.10
N SER A 279 8.23 -21.91 2.18
CA SER A 279 7.31 -22.99 2.61
C SER A 279 5.87 -22.50 2.87
N PHE A 280 5.71 -21.21 3.20
CA PHE A 280 4.40 -20.59 3.41
C PHE A 280 3.56 -20.45 2.13
N ILE A 281 4.16 -20.56 0.94
CA ILE A 281 3.43 -20.47 -0.34
C ILE A 281 2.60 -21.72 -0.58
N GLY A 282 3.00 -22.86 0.02
CA GLY A 282 2.36 -24.14 -0.20
C GLY A 282 2.59 -24.71 -1.60
N ASP A 283 1.71 -25.62 -2.01
CA ASP A 283 1.79 -26.24 -3.33
C ASP A 283 1.37 -25.27 -4.45
N VAL A 284 1.87 -25.52 -5.66
CA VAL A 284 1.52 -24.72 -6.86
C VAL A 284 0.01 -24.68 -7.10
N SER A 285 -0.72 -25.74 -6.75
CA SER A 285 -2.20 -25.78 -6.82
C SER A 285 -2.82 -24.72 -5.89
N SER A 286 -2.28 -24.54 -4.68
CA SER A 286 -2.80 -23.52 -3.74
C SER A 286 -2.55 -22.10 -4.22
N VAL A 287 -1.47 -21.87 -4.97
CA VAL A 287 -1.22 -20.58 -5.64
C VAL A 287 -2.25 -20.32 -6.73
N ILE A 288 -2.58 -21.32 -7.56
CA ILE A 288 -3.60 -21.19 -8.59
C ILE A 288 -4.97 -20.96 -7.97
N ASP A 289 -5.33 -21.70 -6.93
CA ASP A 289 -6.58 -21.51 -6.19
C ASP A 289 -6.66 -20.10 -5.56
N GLY A 290 -5.52 -19.53 -5.14
CA GLY A 290 -5.42 -18.18 -4.63
C GLY A 290 -5.88 -17.10 -5.64
N TYR A 291 -5.81 -17.36 -6.95
CA TYR A 291 -6.33 -16.45 -7.99
C TYR A 291 -7.83 -16.61 -8.25
N SER A 292 -8.50 -17.62 -7.68
CA SER A 292 -9.92 -17.86 -7.90
C SER A 292 -10.79 -16.79 -7.23
N LEU A 293 -11.99 -16.59 -7.81
CA LEU A 293 -12.99 -15.71 -7.23
C LEU A 293 -13.42 -16.23 -5.84
N GLY A 294 -13.29 -15.39 -4.82
CA GLY A 294 -13.64 -15.76 -3.45
C GLY A 294 -12.59 -16.57 -2.68
N ALA A 295 -11.35 -16.66 -3.20
CA ALA A 295 -10.24 -17.24 -2.47
C ALA A 295 -10.09 -16.61 -1.06
N GLN A 296 -10.11 -17.45 -0.03
CA GLN A 296 -10.05 -17.01 1.36
C GLN A 296 -8.62 -17.17 1.89
N SER A 297 -8.01 -16.07 2.35
CA SER A 297 -6.69 -16.09 2.99
C SER A 297 -6.62 -16.88 4.32
N GLN A 298 -7.76 -17.30 4.85
CA GLN A 298 -7.85 -17.94 6.18
C GLN A 298 -7.61 -19.46 6.18
N LYS A 299 -7.51 -20.10 5.02
CA LYS A 299 -7.31 -21.57 4.91
C LYS A 299 -5.87 -21.95 4.55
N GLY A 300 -4.88 -21.12 4.85
CA GLY A 300 -3.48 -21.41 4.54
C GLY A 300 -3.07 -21.16 3.09
N SER A 301 -3.99 -20.73 2.22
CA SER A 301 -3.67 -20.30 0.86
C SER A 301 -3.53 -18.78 0.79
N VAL A 302 -2.55 -18.32 0.02
CA VAL A 302 -2.36 -16.89 -0.23
C VAL A 302 -3.47 -16.41 -1.16
N SER A 303 -4.24 -15.39 -0.76
CA SER A 303 -5.26 -14.79 -1.64
C SER A 303 -4.59 -13.86 -2.64
N LEU A 304 -4.49 -14.29 -3.88
CA LEU A 304 -3.86 -13.56 -4.99
C LEU A 304 -4.89 -12.91 -5.92
N TYR A 305 -6.18 -13.09 -5.65
CA TYR A 305 -7.24 -12.53 -6.48
C TYR A 305 -7.21 -10.99 -6.50
N ARG A 306 -6.96 -10.43 -7.66
CA ARG A 306 -6.79 -8.97 -7.86
C ARG A 306 -8.00 -8.29 -8.53
N GLY A 307 -9.10 -9.02 -8.69
CA GLY A 307 -10.30 -8.54 -9.34
C GLY A 307 -10.39 -8.94 -10.81
N CYS A 308 -11.63 -9.11 -11.30
CA CYS A 308 -11.93 -9.54 -12.68
C CYS A 308 -11.30 -8.61 -13.74
N LEU A 309 -11.19 -7.32 -13.45
CA LEU A 309 -10.62 -6.34 -14.40
C LEU A 309 -9.14 -6.56 -14.67
N ALA A 310 -8.35 -6.91 -13.65
CA ALA A 310 -6.95 -7.23 -13.83
C ALA A 310 -6.79 -8.48 -14.71
N LEU A 311 -7.62 -9.48 -14.51
CA LEU A 311 -7.65 -10.71 -15.35
C LEU A 311 -8.06 -10.41 -16.79
N ILE A 312 -9.13 -9.61 -17.00
CA ILE A 312 -9.57 -9.19 -18.34
C ILE A 312 -8.46 -8.41 -19.05
N GLY A 313 -7.80 -7.48 -18.35
CA GLY A 313 -6.69 -6.72 -18.90
C GLY A 313 -5.52 -7.61 -19.28
N PHE A 314 -5.17 -8.57 -18.42
CA PHE A 314 -4.12 -9.55 -18.66
C PHE A 314 -4.43 -10.41 -19.91
N ILE A 315 -5.62 -11.01 -19.98
CA ILE A 315 -6.07 -11.80 -21.13
C ILE A 315 -6.03 -10.93 -22.40
N GLY A 316 -6.46 -9.67 -22.33
CA GLY A 316 -6.44 -8.73 -23.43
C GLY A 316 -5.05 -8.49 -24.02
N ILE A 317 -3.99 -8.46 -23.17
CA ILE A 317 -2.59 -8.34 -23.63
C ILE A 317 -2.17 -9.56 -24.45
N PHE A 318 -2.58 -10.78 -24.03
CA PHE A 318 -2.20 -12.03 -24.72
C PHE A 318 -2.94 -12.24 -26.02
N ILE A 319 -4.24 -11.93 -26.07
CA ILE A 319 -5.07 -12.03 -27.28
C ILE A 319 -4.71 -10.89 -28.27
N GLY A 320 -4.32 -9.72 -27.74
CA GLY A 320 -4.03 -8.55 -28.56
C GLY A 320 -2.85 -8.78 -29.52
N LYS A 321 -3.06 -8.50 -30.82
CA LYS A 321 -2.03 -8.57 -31.86
C LYS A 321 -1.03 -7.41 -31.80
N LYS A 322 -1.32 -6.36 -31.02
CA LYS A 322 -0.48 -5.14 -30.90
C LYS A 322 0.79 -5.34 -30.07
N HIS A 323 0.84 -6.37 -29.23
CA HIS A 323 1.95 -6.63 -28.32
C HIS A 323 2.88 -7.72 -28.86
N ASN A 324 4.18 -7.43 -28.87
CA ASN A 324 5.19 -8.41 -29.26
C ASN A 324 5.43 -9.43 -28.13
N VAL A 325 6.15 -10.52 -28.45
CA VAL A 325 6.40 -11.63 -27.49
C VAL A 325 7.11 -11.13 -26.23
N LYS A 326 8.10 -10.24 -26.35
CA LYS A 326 8.84 -9.71 -25.19
C LYS A 326 7.94 -8.91 -24.24
N GLN A 327 6.98 -8.14 -24.77
CA GLN A 327 6.01 -7.40 -23.99
C GLN A 327 5.02 -8.32 -23.26
N LYS A 328 4.59 -9.39 -23.91
CA LYS A 328 3.75 -10.43 -23.30
C LYS A 328 4.48 -11.17 -22.18
N ILE A 329 5.76 -11.52 -22.37
CA ILE A 329 6.60 -12.10 -21.32
C ILE A 329 6.74 -11.16 -20.14
N LEU A 330 7.02 -9.87 -20.37
CA LEU A 330 7.12 -8.89 -19.30
C LEU A 330 5.81 -8.80 -18.50
N ALA A 331 4.65 -8.74 -19.18
CA ALA A 331 3.34 -8.73 -18.54
C ALA A 331 3.10 -10.01 -17.70
N PHE A 332 3.49 -11.17 -18.21
CA PHE A 332 3.38 -12.45 -17.47
C PHE A 332 4.25 -12.44 -16.21
N VAL A 333 5.53 -12.08 -16.33
CA VAL A 333 6.44 -12.00 -15.18
C VAL A 333 5.90 -11.02 -14.13
N THR A 334 5.36 -9.87 -14.56
CA THR A 334 4.80 -8.89 -13.62
C THR A 334 3.55 -9.41 -12.89
N LEU A 335 2.81 -10.34 -13.47
CA LEU A 335 1.65 -10.94 -12.80
C LEU A 335 2.09 -11.97 -11.74
N VAL A 336 3.16 -12.72 -12.04
CA VAL A 336 3.65 -13.81 -11.17
C VAL A 336 4.47 -13.30 -9.99
N VAL A 337 5.19 -12.20 -10.17
CA VAL A 337 5.99 -11.54 -9.10
C VAL A 337 5.13 -10.55 -8.32
#